data_2e6ca3eccd400cba860d2de3a4c619e0
#
_entry.id   2e6ca3eccd400cba860d2de3a4c619e0
#
_cell.length_a   1.000
_cell.length_b   1.000
_cell.length_c   1.000
_cell.angle_alpha   90.00
_cell.angle_beta   90.00
_cell.angle_gamma   90.00
#
_symmetry.space_group_name_H-M   'P 1'
#
loop_
_entity.id
_entity.type
_entity.pdbx_description
1 polymer ?
#
loop_
_entity_poly.entity_id
_entity_poly.type
_entity_poly.pdbx_seq_one_letter_code
_entity_poly.pdbx_strand_id
1 'polypeptide(L)'
;MSKSYDTEQVPPIDRREAIRRVSALLGGTALVGGRALLAACERASFPLEEATLGDFTAKDIAFLDEIAETILPATKTPGAKAAKTGAFMALMVTDSYRPAEQKEFREGMAKVDDAMRKANGRSFMEATAMQRSAVLTALDHEQKRVMDAREAAVSEGAASAGRPAHYFRMMKQLALLGYFTSEVGCTQALRYVESPGRFDACIPYTPGEPAWADHA
;
A
#
# COMPACT_ATOMS: atom_id res chain seq x y z
N MET A 1 -22.48 -30.55 30.82
CA MET A 1 -23.15 -30.76 29.54
C MET A 1 -22.18 -30.36 28.45
N SER A 2 -21.45 -31.34 27.91
CA SER A 2 -20.47 -31.11 26.82
C SER A 2 -21.18 -31.21 25.49
N LYS A 3 -21.20 -30.12 24.72
CA LYS A 3 -21.66 -30.11 23.33
C LYS A 3 -20.51 -30.62 22.45
N SER A 4 -20.64 -31.87 21.98
CA SER A 4 -19.81 -32.41 20.90
C SER A 4 -20.19 -31.69 19.60
N TYR A 5 -19.21 -31.05 18.98
CA TYR A 5 -19.31 -30.57 17.60
C TYR A 5 -19.11 -31.77 16.68
N ASP A 6 -20.17 -32.21 16.01
CA ASP A 6 -20.08 -33.14 14.90
C ASP A 6 -19.38 -32.43 13.74
N THR A 7 -18.12 -32.77 13.56
CA THR A 7 -17.36 -32.38 12.36
C THR A 7 -17.83 -33.29 11.23
N GLU A 8 -18.71 -32.79 10.38
CA GLU A 8 -19.11 -33.44 9.15
C GLU A 8 -17.84 -33.66 8.30
N GLN A 9 -17.36 -34.90 8.29
CA GLN A 9 -16.18 -35.30 7.52
C GLN A 9 -16.54 -35.26 6.04
N VAL A 10 -16.15 -34.19 5.35
CA VAL A 10 -16.19 -34.13 3.88
C VAL A 10 -15.25 -35.22 3.35
N PRO A 11 -15.76 -36.21 2.59
CA PRO A 11 -14.92 -37.30 2.09
C PRO A 11 -13.81 -36.73 1.18
N PRO A 12 -12.58 -37.29 1.23
CA PRO A 12 -11.49 -36.82 0.38
C PRO A 12 -11.87 -37.02 -1.09
N ILE A 13 -11.80 -35.94 -1.85
CA ILE A 13 -12.08 -35.93 -3.29
C ILE A 13 -10.92 -36.63 -4.00
N ASP A 14 -11.19 -37.71 -4.75
CA ASP A 14 -10.19 -38.39 -5.60
C ASP A 14 -9.72 -37.44 -6.69
N ARG A 15 -8.41 -37.55 -7.08
CA ARG A 15 -7.80 -36.71 -8.13
C ARG A 15 -8.58 -36.72 -9.44
N ARG A 16 -9.17 -37.87 -9.82
CA ARG A 16 -10.00 -37.99 -11.01
C ARG A 16 -11.31 -37.22 -10.89
N GLU A 17 -11.91 -37.20 -9.72
CA GLU A 17 -13.13 -36.44 -9.47
C GLU A 17 -12.85 -34.93 -9.40
N ALA A 18 -11.72 -34.51 -8.82
CA ALA A 18 -11.28 -33.13 -8.85
C ALA A 18 -11.05 -32.64 -10.30
N ILE A 19 -10.37 -33.42 -11.13
CA ILE A 19 -10.16 -33.11 -12.55
C ILE A 19 -11.50 -33.02 -13.30
N ARG A 20 -12.44 -33.95 -13.07
CA ARG A 20 -13.76 -33.90 -13.71
C ARG A 20 -14.55 -32.65 -13.32
N ARG A 21 -14.53 -32.26 -12.03
CA ARG A 21 -15.22 -31.05 -11.56
C ARG A 21 -14.61 -29.78 -12.13
N VAL A 22 -13.28 -29.69 -12.20
CA VAL A 22 -12.58 -28.56 -12.83
C VAL A 22 -12.86 -28.53 -14.34
N SER A 23 -12.82 -29.70 -15.02
CA SER A 23 -13.13 -29.79 -16.46
C SER A 23 -14.58 -29.45 -16.76
N ALA A 24 -15.54 -29.81 -15.88
CA ALA A 24 -16.95 -29.43 -16.04
C ALA A 24 -17.16 -27.93 -15.87
N LEU A 25 -16.44 -27.29 -14.94
CA LEU A 25 -16.48 -25.85 -14.74
C LEU A 25 -15.86 -25.10 -15.95
N LEU A 26 -14.72 -25.58 -16.46
CA LEU A 26 -14.06 -24.99 -17.63
C LEU A 26 -14.79 -25.30 -18.94
N GLY A 27 -15.33 -26.51 -19.10
CA GLY A 27 -16.08 -26.93 -20.29
C GLY A 27 -17.44 -26.24 -20.41
N GLY A 28 -18.10 -25.94 -19.31
CA GLY A 28 -19.35 -25.18 -19.29
C GLY A 28 -19.20 -23.74 -19.80
N THR A 29 -18.03 -23.13 -19.58
CA THR A 29 -17.73 -21.77 -20.09
C THR A 29 -17.35 -21.73 -21.57
N ALA A 30 -16.83 -22.83 -22.13
CA ALA A 30 -16.46 -22.92 -23.55
C ALA A 30 -17.68 -23.07 -24.47
N LEU A 31 -18.80 -23.64 -24.00
CA LEU A 31 -20.00 -23.86 -24.81
C LEU A 31 -20.95 -22.65 -24.86
N VAL A 32 -20.83 -21.69 -23.94
CA VAL A 32 -21.66 -20.47 -23.92
C VAL A 32 -20.92 -19.27 -24.51
N GLY A 33 -20.18 -19.49 -25.59
CA GLY A 33 -19.66 -18.45 -26.47
C GLY A 33 -18.57 -17.56 -25.88
N GLY A 34 -17.32 -17.73 -26.32
CA GLY A 34 -16.17 -16.90 -25.97
C GLY A 34 -16.34 -15.38 -26.20
N ARG A 35 -17.40 -14.97 -26.90
CA ARG A 35 -17.84 -13.57 -27.04
C ARG A 35 -18.47 -12.99 -25.77
N ALA A 36 -19.16 -13.82 -24.98
CA ALA A 36 -19.78 -13.37 -23.71
C ALA A 36 -18.71 -13.13 -22.62
N LEU A 37 -17.63 -13.92 -22.61
CA LEU A 37 -16.49 -13.73 -21.70
C LEU A 37 -15.67 -12.48 -22.04
N LEU A 38 -15.41 -12.21 -23.33
CA LEU A 38 -14.75 -10.99 -23.76
C LEU A 38 -15.61 -9.75 -23.47
N ALA A 39 -16.94 -9.83 -23.70
CA ALA A 39 -17.87 -8.76 -23.36
C ALA A 39 -18.05 -8.55 -21.83
N ALA A 40 -17.82 -9.59 -21.02
CA ALA A 40 -17.80 -9.46 -19.56
C ALA A 40 -16.51 -8.81 -19.08
N CYS A 41 -15.35 -9.07 -19.71
CA CYS A 41 -14.11 -8.36 -19.43
C CYS A 41 -14.15 -6.90 -19.90
N GLU A 42 -14.78 -6.59 -21.05
CA GLU A 42 -14.98 -5.20 -21.48
C GLU A 42 -16.04 -4.45 -20.66
N ARG A 43 -17.03 -5.13 -20.09
CA ARG A 43 -18.02 -4.54 -19.19
C ARG A 43 -17.59 -4.48 -17.72
N ALA A 44 -16.50 -5.15 -17.35
CA ALA A 44 -15.86 -5.02 -16.06
C ALA A 44 -14.93 -3.80 -15.97
N SER A 45 -15.17 -2.75 -16.76
CA SER A 45 -14.78 -1.40 -16.38
C SER A 45 -15.69 -0.98 -15.22
N PHE A 46 -15.36 -1.42 -14.01
CA PHE A 46 -15.92 -0.81 -12.81
C PHE A 46 -15.66 0.68 -12.89
N PRO A 47 -16.68 1.55 -12.76
CA PRO A 47 -16.44 2.97 -12.68
C PRO A 47 -15.50 3.19 -11.50
N LEU A 48 -14.29 3.64 -11.78
CA LEU A 48 -13.25 3.94 -10.77
C LEU A 48 -13.72 5.01 -9.75
N GLU A 49 -14.85 5.67 -10.02
CA GLU A 49 -15.44 6.68 -9.13
C GLU A 49 -16.13 6.09 -7.88
N GLU A 50 -16.48 4.80 -7.88
CA GLU A 50 -17.10 4.13 -6.72
C GLU A 50 -16.25 2.99 -6.13
N ALA A 51 -15.01 2.80 -6.60
CA ALA A 51 -14.13 1.79 -6.03
C ALA A 51 -13.72 2.19 -4.60
N THR A 52 -14.25 1.47 -3.62
CA THR A 52 -13.82 1.58 -2.22
C THR A 52 -12.86 0.45 -1.91
N LEU A 53 -11.71 0.76 -1.30
CA LEU A 53 -10.82 -0.21 -0.68
C LEU A 53 -11.08 -0.18 0.83
N GLY A 54 -11.85 -1.12 1.33
CA GLY A 54 -12.36 -1.07 2.69
C GLY A 54 -13.20 0.20 2.89
N ASP A 55 -12.84 1.03 3.88
CA ASP A 55 -13.51 2.31 4.15
C ASP A 55 -12.87 3.51 3.39
N PHE A 56 -11.92 3.29 2.48
CA PHE A 56 -11.30 4.36 1.69
C PHE A 56 -12.05 4.56 0.38
N THR A 57 -12.48 5.79 0.14
CA THR A 57 -13.11 6.21 -1.11
C THR A 57 -12.06 6.48 -2.20
N ALA A 58 -12.48 6.61 -3.45
CA ALA A 58 -11.60 7.03 -4.54
C ALA A 58 -10.94 8.40 -4.27
N LYS A 59 -11.63 9.31 -3.56
CA LYS A 59 -11.07 10.60 -3.15
C LYS A 59 -9.96 10.44 -2.12
N ASP A 60 -10.13 9.53 -1.17
CA ASP A 60 -9.10 9.21 -0.17
C ASP A 60 -7.87 8.61 -0.82
N ILE A 61 -8.05 7.71 -1.78
CA ILE A 61 -6.95 7.11 -2.56
C ILE A 61 -6.21 8.20 -3.35
N ALA A 62 -6.92 9.09 -4.02
CA ALA A 62 -6.31 10.21 -4.74
C ALA A 62 -5.54 11.16 -3.81
N PHE A 63 -6.03 11.38 -2.59
CA PHE A 63 -5.35 12.16 -1.55
C PHE A 63 -4.06 11.47 -1.08
N LEU A 64 -4.10 10.16 -0.86
CA LEU A 64 -2.92 9.36 -0.50
C LEU A 64 -1.89 9.31 -1.64
N ASP A 65 -2.34 9.22 -2.90
CA ASP A 65 -1.47 9.32 -4.08
C ASP A 65 -0.76 10.66 -4.14
N GLU A 66 -1.44 11.77 -3.78
CA GLU A 66 -0.83 13.10 -3.77
C GLU A 66 0.18 13.27 -2.64
N ILE A 67 -0.07 12.68 -1.46
CA ILE A 67 0.91 12.61 -0.37
C ILE A 67 2.15 11.83 -0.82
N ALA A 68 1.94 10.63 -1.38
CA ALA A 68 3.01 9.76 -1.84
C ALA A 68 3.85 10.42 -2.95
N GLU A 69 3.20 11.07 -3.93
CA GLU A 69 3.88 11.81 -5.00
C GLU A 69 4.66 13.02 -4.49
N THR A 70 4.18 13.66 -3.42
CA THR A 70 4.93 14.76 -2.78
C THR A 70 6.18 14.25 -2.06
N ILE A 71 6.15 13.02 -1.51
CA ILE A 71 7.29 12.38 -0.86
C ILE A 71 8.29 11.83 -1.90
N LEU A 72 7.78 11.21 -2.95
CA LEU A 72 8.55 10.56 -4.03
C LEU A 72 8.07 11.09 -5.39
N PRO A 73 8.48 12.32 -5.76
CA PRO A 73 8.02 12.96 -6.99
C PRO A 73 8.64 12.34 -8.24
N ALA A 74 7.94 12.45 -9.35
CA ALA A 74 8.49 12.14 -10.65
C ALA A 74 9.71 13.03 -10.94
N THR A 75 10.82 12.40 -11.35
CA THR A 75 12.08 13.06 -11.71
C THR A 75 12.60 12.44 -13.02
N LYS A 76 13.80 11.86 -13.01
CA LYS A 76 14.27 10.98 -14.10
C LYS A 76 13.61 9.61 -14.05
N THR A 77 13.04 9.26 -12.89
CA THR A 77 12.25 8.06 -12.64
C THR A 77 10.80 8.43 -12.41
N PRO A 78 9.84 7.55 -12.69
CA PRO A 78 8.42 7.79 -12.38
C PRO A 78 8.22 8.05 -10.88
N GLY A 79 7.24 8.88 -10.53
CA GLY A 79 6.86 9.15 -9.14
C GLY A 79 5.91 8.11 -8.56
N ALA A 80 5.54 8.31 -7.29
CA ALA A 80 4.72 7.36 -6.53
C ALA A 80 3.30 7.17 -7.11
N LYS A 81 2.74 8.18 -7.77
CA LYS A 81 1.45 8.04 -8.48
C LYS A 81 1.50 7.00 -9.61
N ALA A 82 2.60 6.95 -10.36
CA ALA A 82 2.77 5.97 -11.41
C ALA A 82 2.75 4.53 -10.87
N ALA A 83 3.19 4.35 -9.63
CA ALA A 83 3.15 3.09 -8.90
C ALA A 83 1.81 2.79 -8.22
N LYS A 84 0.79 3.67 -8.33
CA LYS A 84 -0.51 3.57 -7.64
C LYS A 84 -0.36 3.39 -6.12
N THR A 85 0.58 4.11 -5.54
CA THR A 85 0.99 3.95 -4.13
C THR A 85 -0.15 4.28 -3.17
N GLY A 86 -1.05 5.21 -3.49
CA GLY A 86 -2.21 5.53 -2.66
C GLY A 86 -3.17 4.35 -2.48
N ALA A 87 -3.41 3.59 -3.55
CA ALA A 87 -4.23 2.37 -3.48
C ALA A 87 -3.55 1.29 -2.61
N PHE A 88 -2.23 1.11 -2.74
CA PHE A 88 -1.45 0.22 -1.88
C PHE A 88 -1.55 0.64 -0.41
N MET A 89 -1.41 1.93 -0.10
CA MET A 89 -1.53 2.45 1.27
C MET A 89 -2.91 2.15 1.87
N ALA A 90 -3.99 2.39 1.10
CA ALA A 90 -5.36 2.09 1.52
C ALA A 90 -5.57 0.60 1.81
N LEU A 91 -5.06 -0.28 0.93
CA LEU A 91 -5.12 -1.73 1.09
C LEU A 91 -4.38 -2.18 2.36
N MET A 92 -3.13 -1.74 2.54
CA MET A 92 -2.32 -2.12 3.69
C MET A 92 -2.93 -1.67 5.02
N VAL A 93 -3.51 -0.47 5.06
CA VAL A 93 -4.20 0.01 6.27
C VAL A 93 -5.44 -0.82 6.55
N THR A 94 -6.20 -1.19 5.53
CA THR A 94 -7.42 -2.00 5.68
C THR A 94 -7.12 -3.41 6.17
N ASP A 95 -6.12 -4.08 5.58
CA ASP A 95 -5.90 -5.51 5.78
C ASP A 95 -4.87 -5.83 6.88
N SER A 96 -3.90 -4.95 7.09
CA SER A 96 -2.74 -5.27 7.93
C SER A 96 -2.66 -4.45 9.23
N TYR A 97 -3.34 -3.31 9.31
CA TYR A 97 -3.28 -2.46 10.50
C TYR A 97 -4.35 -2.84 11.52
N ARG A 98 -4.00 -2.72 12.80
CA ARG A 98 -4.96 -2.90 13.90
C ARG A 98 -5.97 -1.75 13.95
N PRO A 99 -7.18 -1.93 14.52
CA PRO A 99 -8.23 -0.89 14.54
C PRO A 99 -7.76 0.47 15.08
N ALA A 100 -6.90 0.49 16.08
CA ALA A 100 -6.35 1.73 16.65
C ALA A 100 -5.41 2.45 15.66
N GLU A 101 -4.65 1.71 14.88
CA GLU A 101 -3.74 2.23 13.85
C GLU A 101 -4.52 2.71 12.63
N GLN A 102 -5.55 1.97 12.21
CA GLN A 102 -6.47 2.39 11.15
C GLN A 102 -7.14 3.72 11.49
N LYS A 103 -7.61 3.86 12.73
CA LYS A 103 -8.22 5.11 13.23
C LYS A 103 -7.21 6.26 13.19
N GLU A 104 -6.01 6.08 13.76
CA GLU A 104 -4.95 7.12 13.77
C GLU A 104 -4.56 7.52 12.35
N PHE A 105 -4.47 6.56 11.42
CA PHE A 105 -4.14 6.83 10.03
C PHE A 105 -5.22 7.71 9.34
N ARG A 106 -6.51 7.36 9.49
CA ARG A 106 -7.63 8.11 8.90
C ARG A 106 -7.77 9.51 9.49
N GLU A 107 -7.69 9.62 10.80
CA GLU A 107 -7.66 10.93 11.47
C GLU A 107 -6.42 11.73 11.03
N GLY A 108 -5.33 11.05 10.76
CA GLY A 108 -4.11 11.64 10.21
C GLY A 108 -4.30 12.28 8.85
N MET A 109 -5.10 11.71 7.97
CA MET A 109 -5.42 12.33 6.67
C MET A 109 -6.10 13.70 6.86
N ALA A 110 -7.07 13.78 7.77
CA ALA A 110 -7.71 15.04 8.10
C ALA A 110 -6.71 16.05 8.71
N LYS A 111 -5.81 15.59 9.61
CA LYS A 111 -4.76 16.43 10.19
C LYS A 111 -3.79 17.00 9.15
N VAL A 112 -3.47 16.26 8.08
CA VAL A 112 -2.65 16.77 6.96
C VAL A 112 -3.38 17.89 6.22
N ASP A 113 -4.66 17.73 5.92
CA ASP A 113 -5.46 18.77 5.26
C ASP A 113 -5.64 20.01 6.13
N ASP A 114 -5.88 19.83 7.43
CA ASP A 114 -5.97 20.92 8.42
C ASP A 114 -4.63 21.67 8.55
N ALA A 115 -3.50 20.97 8.58
CA ALA A 115 -2.19 21.60 8.58
C ALA A 115 -1.97 22.46 7.32
N MET A 116 -2.40 21.97 6.16
CA MET A 116 -2.34 22.73 4.92
C MET A 116 -3.25 23.95 4.96
N ARG A 117 -4.50 23.80 5.40
CA ARG A 117 -5.43 24.94 5.55
C ARG A 117 -4.90 26.01 6.50
N LYS A 118 -4.31 25.58 7.60
CA LYS A 118 -3.71 26.48 8.58
C LYS A 118 -2.51 27.24 8.03
N ALA A 119 -1.67 26.57 7.25
CA ALA A 119 -0.45 27.17 6.71
C ALA A 119 -0.70 28.05 5.46
N ASN A 120 -1.65 27.65 4.61
CA ASN A 120 -1.79 28.22 3.26
C ASN A 120 -3.22 28.63 2.90
N GLY A 121 -4.21 28.48 3.76
CA GLY A 121 -5.60 28.87 3.56
C GLY A 121 -6.36 28.03 2.50
N ARG A 122 -5.84 26.86 2.09
CA ARG A 122 -6.45 25.98 1.09
C ARG A 122 -6.27 24.51 1.45
N SER A 123 -7.04 23.63 0.80
CA SER A 123 -6.92 22.19 1.00
C SER A 123 -5.60 21.64 0.42
N PHE A 124 -5.20 20.47 0.89
CA PHE A 124 -3.98 19.81 0.40
C PHE A 124 -4.05 19.53 -1.11
N MET A 125 -5.20 19.13 -1.62
CA MET A 125 -5.41 18.85 -3.04
C MET A 125 -5.33 20.09 -3.93
N GLU A 126 -5.68 21.28 -3.40
CA GLU A 126 -5.63 22.56 -4.13
C GLU A 126 -4.28 23.27 -4.01
N ALA A 127 -3.41 22.80 -3.11
CA ALA A 127 -2.12 23.42 -2.85
C ALA A 127 -1.12 23.17 -3.98
N THR A 128 -0.14 24.05 -4.13
CA THR A 128 0.98 23.86 -5.05
C THR A 128 1.95 22.79 -4.52
N ALA A 129 2.74 22.17 -5.39
CA ALA A 129 3.74 21.18 -5.01
C ALA A 129 4.73 21.71 -3.94
N MET A 130 5.12 22.99 -4.05
CA MET A 130 6.00 23.63 -3.07
C MET A 130 5.33 23.74 -1.69
N GLN A 131 4.05 24.13 -1.65
CA GLN A 131 3.28 24.24 -0.39
C GLN A 131 3.08 22.88 0.25
N ARG A 132 2.76 21.84 -0.55
CA ARG A 132 2.65 20.46 -0.06
C ARG A 132 3.96 19.97 0.52
N SER A 133 5.06 20.14 -0.19
CA SER A 133 6.39 19.74 0.29
C SER A 133 6.74 20.43 1.60
N ALA A 134 6.50 21.74 1.73
CA ALA A 134 6.78 22.48 2.95
C ALA A 134 5.98 21.95 4.16
N VAL A 135 4.68 21.67 3.97
CA VAL A 135 3.80 21.14 5.03
C VAL A 135 4.22 19.72 5.40
N LEU A 136 4.46 18.83 4.42
CA LEU A 136 4.89 17.46 4.72
C LEU A 136 6.28 17.42 5.38
N THR A 137 7.18 18.33 5.04
CA THR A 137 8.48 18.47 5.73
C THR A 137 8.30 18.87 7.18
N ALA A 138 7.40 19.81 7.48
CA ALA A 138 7.10 20.19 8.85
C ALA A 138 6.52 19.02 9.67
N LEU A 139 5.61 18.24 9.07
CA LEU A 139 5.03 17.03 9.67
C LEU A 139 6.08 15.92 9.87
N ASP A 140 7.05 15.81 8.96
CA ASP A 140 8.15 14.86 9.10
C ASP A 140 9.06 15.20 10.30
N HIS A 141 9.35 16.47 10.50
CA HIS A 141 10.07 16.94 11.69
C HIS A 141 9.26 16.72 12.98
N GLU A 142 7.94 16.93 12.95
CA GLU A 142 7.06 16.70 14.07
C GLU A 142 7.02 15.21 14.45
N GLN A 143 6.75 14.33 13.49
CA GLN A 143 6.70 12.89 13.74
C GLN A 143 8.02 12.37 14.29
N LYS A 144 9.16 12.87 13.76
CA LYS A 144 10.48 12.47 14.25
C LYS A 144 10.65 12.83 15.72
N ARG A 145 10.38 14.07 16.12
CA ARG A 145 10.47 14.51 17.53
C ARG A 145 9.58 13.67 18.45
N VAL A 146 8.34 13.38 18.02
CA VAL A 146 7.40 12.57 18.79
C VAL A 146 7.89 11.14 18.96
N MET A 147 8.44 10.56 17.90
CA MET A 147 8.91 9.17 17.93
C MET A 147 10.22 9.06 18.73
N ASP A 148 11.16 9.98 18.55
CA ASP A 148 12.41 10.02 19.33
C ASP A 148 12.13 10.17 20.84
N ALA A 149 11.18 11.04 21.20
CA ALA A 149 10.75 11.20 22.61
C ALA A 149 10.10 9.93 23.18
N ARG A 150 9.32 9.20 22.36
CA ARG A 150 8.72 7.92 22.78
C ARG A 150 9.78 6.83 22.97
N GLU A 151 10.76 6.78 22.09
CA GLU A 151 11.87 5.81 22.17
C GLU A 151 12.73 6.07 23.41
N ALA A 152 13.04 7.33 23.71
CA ALA A 152 13.73 7.71 24.94
C ALA A 152 12.94 7.31 26.18
N ALA A 153 11.64 7.57 26.23
CA ALA A 153 10.80 7.19 27.36
C ALA A 153 10.72 5.67 27.56
N VAL A 154 10.72 4.89 26.49
CA VAL A 154 10.77 3.41 26.54
C VAL A 154 12.11 2.94 27.11
N SER A 155 13.21 3.55 26.71
CA SER A 155 14.56 3.26 27.24
C SER A 155 14.66 3.55 28.74
N GLU A 156 13.85 4.49 29.24
CA GLU A 156 13.75 4.83 30.67
C GLU A 156 12.72 3.96 31.43
N GLY A 157 12.13 2.94 30.78
CA GLY A 157 11.23 1.97 31.39
C GLY A 157 9.75 2.27 31.25
N ALA A 158 9.35 3.26 30.44
CA ALA A 158 7.95 3.52 30.16
C ALA A 158 7.33 2.41 29.29
N ALA A 159 6.07 2.04 29.57
CA ALA A 159 5.36 1.06 28.74
C ALA A 159 5.09 1.62 27.35
N SER A 160 5.57 0.91 26.31
CA SER A 160 5.33 1.27 24.89
C SER A 160 4.15 0.53 24.29
N ALA A 161 3.62 -0.49 24.99
CA ALA A 161 2.70 -1.46 24.42
C ALA A 161 1.39 -0.82 23.89
N GLY A 162 1.12 -1.02 22.61
CA GLY A 162 -0.19 -0.79 21.99
C GLY A 162 -0.48 0.63 21.48
N ARG A 163 0.40 1.60 21.67
CA ARG A 163 0.19 2.95 21.12
C ARG A 163 0.57 3.02 19.65
N PRO A 164 -0.33 3.43 18.75
CA PRO A 164 -0.02 3.61 17.33
C PRO A 164 1.18 4.54 17.12
N ALA A 165 1.91 4.33 16.04
CA ALA A 165 2.91 5.28 15.58
C ALA A 165 2.26 6.62 15.20
N HIS A 166 3.05 7.67 15.08
CA HIS A 166 2.54 8.95 14.58
C HIS A 166 1.98 8.77 13.16
N TYR A 167 0.80 9.31 12.88
CA TYR A 167 0.09 9.10 11.61
C TYR A 167 0.96 9.39 10.37
N PHE A 168 1.72 10.48 10.38
CA PHE A 168 2.55 10.85 9.25
C PHE A 168 3.74 9.88 9.06
N ARG A 169 4.28 9.31 10.14
CA ARG A 169 5.27 8.23 10.05
C ARG A 169 4.70 7.01 9.32
N MET A 170 3.48 6.61 9.68
CA MET A 170 2.80 5.49 9.01
C MET A 170 2.59 5.77 7.51
N MET A 171 2.12 6.98 7.16
CA MET A 171 1.95 7.38 5.75
C MET A 171 3.27 7.35 4.99
N LYS A 172 4.33 7.93 5.55
CA LYS A 172 5.65 7.97 4.93
C LYS A 172 6.22 6.57 4.73
N GLN A 173 6.12 5.69 5.73
CA GLN A 173 6.60 4.32 5.64
C GLN A 173 5.85 3.53 4.56
N LEU A 174 4.52 3.65 4.50
CA LEU A 174 3.73 2.98 3.46
C LEU A 174 3.98 3.56 2.07
N ALA A 175 4.21 4.88 1.95
CA ALA A 175 4.56 5.49 0.68
C ALA A 175 5.90 4.94 0.15
N LEU A 176 6.92 4.86 0.99
CA LEU A 176 8.22 4.28 0.63
C LEU A 176 8.10 2.79 0.31
N LEU A 177 7.41 2.01 1.16
CA LEU A 177 7.20 0.59 0.95
C LEU A 177 6.47 0.34 -0.37
N GLY A 178 5.31 0.97 -0.58
CA GLY A 178 4.49 0.77 -1.77
C GLY A 178 5.18 1.18 -3.07
N TYR A 179 6.00 2.22 -3.03
CA TYR A 179 6.78 2.61 -4.21
C TYR A 179 7.91 1.63 -4.51
N PHE A 180 8.78 1.34 -3.54
CA PHE A 180 9.97 0.52 -3.79
C PHE A 180 9.71 -0.98 -3.91
N THR A 181 8.51 -1.47 -3.54
CA THR A 181 8.06 -2.84 -3.81
C THR A 181 7.16 -2.95 -5.05
N SER A 182 6.81 -1.83 -5.69
CA SER A 182 6.07 -1.84 -6.95
C SER A 182 6.95 -2.22 -8.14
N GLU A 183 6.34 -2.71 -9.21
CA GLU A 183 7.03 -2.95 -10.49
C GLU A 183 7.78 -1.70 -10.95
N VAL A 184 7.14 -0.54 -10.89
CA VAL A 184 7.73 0.76 -11.29
C VAL A 184 8.96 1.08 -10.44
N GLY A 185 8.87 0.98 -9.13
CA GLY A 185 9.98 1.26 -8.21
C GLY A 185 11.12 0.28 -8.36
N CYS A 186 10.83 -1.02 -8.41
CA CYS A 186 11.85 -2.06 -8.55
C CYS A 186 12.59 -1.96 -9.89
N THR A 187 11.87 -1.78 -11.00
CA THR A 187 12.47 -1.90 -12.34
C THR A 187 12.99 -0.58 -12.91
N GLN A 188 12.49 0.57 -12.45
CA GLN A 188 12.83 1.87 -13.01
C GLN A 188 13.60 2.78 -12.05
N ALA A 189 13.38 2.66 -10.74
CA ALA A 189 14.11 3.44 -9.74
C ALA A 189 15.27 2.65 -9.12
N LEU A 190 15.15 1.34 -9.02
CA LEU A 190 16.15 0.41 -8.51
C LEU A 190 16.72 -0.47 -9.64
N ARG A 191 17.75 -1.26 -9.31
CA ARG A 191 18.23 -2.35 -10.16
C ARG A 191 17.56 -3.64 -9.71
N TYR A 192 16.74 -4.22 -10.57
CA TYR A 192 16.01 -5.46 -10.28
C TYR A 192 16.55 -6.62 -11.13
N VAL A 193 16.83 -7.74 -10.46
CA VAL A 193 17.13 -9.02 -11.09
C VAL A 193 16.38 -10.09 -10.34
N GLU A 194 15.38 -10.69 -10.97
CA GLU A 194 14.50 -11.69 -10.34
C GLU A 194 15.26 -12.90 -9.76
N SER A 195 16.28 -13.37 -10.47
CA SER A 195 17.10 -14.49 -10.03
C SER A 195 18.56 -14.25 -10.39
N PRO A 196 19.39 -13.69 -9.51
CA PRO A 196 20.77 -13.33 -9.82
C PRO A 196 21.68 -14.53 -10.14
N GLY A 197 21.28 -15.76 -9.81
CA GLY A 197 21.98 -17.00 -10.11
C GLY A 197 23.27 -17.23 -9.32
N ARG A 198 23.85 -16.18 -8.74
CA ARG A 198 25.06 -16.24 -7.89
C ARG A 198 25.00 -15.19 -6.81
N PHE A 199 25.73 -15.45 -5.73
CA PHE A 199 25.96 -14.47 -4.66
C PHE A 199 27.35 -13.85 -4.82
N ASP A 200 27.41 -12.53 -4.99
CA ASP A 200 28.63 -11.73 -4.97
C ASP A 200 28.64 -10.84 -3.72
N ALA A 201 29.44 -11.20 -2.74
CA ALA A 201 29.52 -10.46 -1.47
C ALA A 201 30.14 -9.06 -1.61
N CYS A 202 31.00 -8.86 -2.62
CA CYS A 202 31.75 -7.63 -2.83
C CYS A 202 31.67 -7.24 -4.32
N ILE A 203 30.67 -6.44 -4.67
CA ILE A 203 30.56 -5.85 -6.01
C ILE A 203 31.12 -4.43 -6.02
N PRO A 204 31.73 -3.97 -7.12
CA PRO A 204 32.13 -2.58 -7.26
C PRO A 204 30.95 -1.63 -7.10
N TYR A 205 31.13 -0.55 -6.37
CA TYR A 205 30.14 0.52 -6.21
C TYR A 205 30.56 1.75 -6.99
N THR A 206 29.68 2.29 -7.81
CA THR A 206 29.84 3.54 -8.52
C THR A 206 28.92 4.59 -7.90
N PRO A 207 29.45 5.74 -7.39
CA PRO A 207 28.61 6.79 -6.83
C PRO A 207 27.52 7.25 -7.82
N GLY A 208 26.27 7.30 -7.36
CA GLY A 208 25.11 7.73 -8.16
C GLY A 208 24.43 6.64 -8.97
N GLU A 209 24.92 5.39 -8.97
CA GLU A 209 24.15 4.29 -9.55
C GLU A 209 22.99 3.86 -8.64
N PRO A 210 21.85 3.41 -9.22
CA PRO A 210 20.71 2.94 -8.45
C PRO A 210 21.07 1.77 -7.52
N ALA A 211 20.44 1.74 -6.35
CA ALA A 211 20.56 0.60 -5.44
C ALA A 211 19.92 -0.67 -6.03
N TRP A 212 20.36 -1.82 -5.54
CA TRP A 212 19.69 -3.08 -5.84
C TRP A 212 18.32 -3.12 -5.14
N ALA A 213 17.31 -3.63 -5.85
CA ALA A 213 16.03 -3.95 -5.23
C ALA A 213 16.21 -5.15 -4.31
N ASP A 214 15.65 -5.06 -3.11
CA ASP A 214 15.52 -6.23 -2.26
C ASP A 214 14.54 -7.23 -2.92
N HIS A 215 14.74 -8.52 -2.67
CA HIS A 215 13.78 -9.52 -3.08
C HIS A 215 12.52 -9.36 -2.24
N ALA A 216 11.41 -9.07 -2.90
CA ALA A 216 10.09 -9.03 -2.30
C ALA A 216 9.55 -10.45 -2.10
#